data_16c55ce44685f766a77db83f0f66e51a
#
_entry.id   16c55ce44685f766a77db83f0f66e51a
#
_cell.length_a   1.000
_cell.length_b   1.000
_cell.length_c   1.000
_cell.angle_alpha   90.00
_cell.angle_beta   90.00
_cell.angle_gamma   90.00
#
_symmetry.space_group_name_H-M   'P 1'
#
loop_
_entity.id
_entity.type
_entity.pdbx_description
1 polymer ?
#
loop_
_entity_poly.entity_id
_entity_poly.type
_entity_poly.pdbx_seq_one_letter_code
_entity_poly.pdbx_strand_id
1 'polypeptide(L)'
;MVLDLISKKEEQVKSFNMGDKIGYAFGDFGCATFFAFVSSYLMVFYTDVLGISAAAVGTLFIVARFWDAINDPIMGVLLDKAEATRHGKFRPYVVRFGVPMVIVGILAFTAIPGLPDNMKLPYAYVTYILYGMLYTAVNIPYGSLASVMTNDSDERTALSTFRNLGSMLANVLVMILVPKIIFNAQGEVTAEGFITCAVILAIISTISFFFNFRLTRERIVHKVNNNKKSIGQTIALLFKNRAFLGVAIASFLMLGGSLALSSLNVYIFKDYFKEPGLTAFGGMIGMLASIIVIPFAGAIVRKLGKKESAVLGSAFAACMYTVMLFIPNLSVMIFLVLSFLAGLGSGLVNTIIWALVSDAIDYQEYTTGERNEGTVYSSYSLARKLGQVISGGMGGFALSLLGYQSGATVQAESIGVGIKNIGIGMAAGGFVLTTLILVFVYNLSKKKVNEMNKVLEERREAQ
;
A
#
# COMPACT_ATOMS: atom_id res chain seq x y z
N MET A 1 34.14 -21.70 34.27
CA MET A 1 33.23 -22.65 33.60
C MET A 1 31.88 -22.05 33.23
N VAL A 2 31.14 -21.31 34.10
CA VAL A 2 29.90 -20.62 33.73
C VAL A 2 30.16 -19.36 32.90
N LEU A 3 31.20 -18.59 33.21
CA LEU A 3 31.65 -17.44 32.43
C LEU A 3 32.26 -17.81 31.08
N ASP A 4 32.88 -18.98 30.95
CA ASP A 4 33.40 -19.51 29.68
C ASP A 4 32.27 -20.05 28.78
N LEU A 5 31.14 -20.47 29.36
CA LEU A 5 29.95 -20.86 28.61
C LEU A 5 29.17 -19.62 28.11
N ILE A 6 29.27 -18.48 28.79
CA ILE A 6 28.71 -17.21 28.34
C ILE A 6 29.58 -16.61 27.25
N SER A 7 30.92 -16.71 27.34
CA SER A 7 31.84 -16.21 26.30
C SER A 7 31.81 -17.04 24.99
N LYS A 8 31.50 -18.34 25.06
CA LYS A 8 31.32 -19.19 23.88
C LYS A 8 29.98 -19.02 23.18
N LYS A 9 29.02 -18.27 23.76
CA LYS A 9 27.73 -17.92 23.13
C LYS A 9 27.74 -16.56 22.41
N GLU A 10 28.82 -15.85 22.43
CA GLU A 10 29.17 -14.83 21.43
C GLU A 10 29.72 -15.52 20.17
N GLU A 11 28.96 -16.46 19.62
CA GLU A 11 29.09 -16.78 18.19
C GLU A 11 29.00 -15.46 17.45
N GLN A 12 30.13 -15.03 16.85
CA GLN A 12 30.29 -13.78 16.10
C GLN A 12 29.04 -13.46 15.31
N VAL A 13 28.16 -12.63 15.88
CA VAL A 13 27.00 -12.13 15.16
C VAL A 13 27.57 -11.36 13.98
N LYS A 14 27.51 -11.93 12.78
CA LYS A 14 28.05 -11.30 11.58
C LYS A 14 27.60 -9.84 11.53
N SER A 15 28.56 -8.93 11.33
CA SER A 15 28.26 -7.51 11.16
C SER A 15 27.19 -7.30 10.08
N PHE A 16 26.42 -6.25 10.22
CA PHE A 16 25.42 -5.86 9.22
C PHE A 16 26.10 -5.65 7.85
N ASN A 17 25.54 -6.22 6.79
CA ASN A 17 26.16 -6.20 5.48
C ASN A 17 25.14 -6.15 4.32
N MET A 18 25.61 -6.15 3.08
CA MET A 18 24.77 -6.11 1.89
C MET A 18 23.79 -7.30 1.81
N GLY A 19 24.18 -8.48 2.33
CA GLY A 19 23.30 -9.65 2.39
C GLY A 19 22.04 -9.40 3.23
N ASP A 20 22.15 -8.65 4.34
CA ASP A 20 21.00 -8.26 5.16
C ASP A 20 20.03 -7.35 4.38
N LYS A 21 20.56 -6.37 3.65
CA LYS A 21 19.78 -5.42 2.84
C LYS A 21 19.03 -6.16 1.72
N ILE A 22 19.73 -7.02 0.99
CA ILE A 22 19.14 -7.85 -0.09
C ILE A 22 18.11 -8.82 0.50
N GLY A 23 18.44 -9.50 1.61
CA GLY A 23 17.52 -10.39 2.30
C GLY A 23 16.26 -9.68 2.76
N TYR A 24 16.38 -8.44 3.25
CA TYR A 24 15.23 -7.64 3.64
C TYR A 24 14.39 -7.22 2.42
N ALA A 25 15.01 -6.87 1.29
CA ALA A 25 14.30 -6.61 0.04
C ALA A 25 13.49 -7.82 -0.44
N PHE A 26 14.04 -9.05 -0.34
CA PHE A 26 13.31 -10.27 -0.68
C PHE A 26 12.07 -10.50 0.17
N GLY A 27 12.06 -10.09 1.44
CA GLY A 27 10.88 -10.19 2.29
C GLY A 27 9.71 -9.36 1.76
N ASP A 28 9.96 -8.10 1.40
CA ASP A 28 8.92 -7.24 0.82
C ASP A 28 8.54 -7.67 -0.61
N PHE A 29 9.52 -8.08 -1.41
CA PHE A 29 9.27 -8.60 -2.74
C PHE A 29 8.29 -9.80 -2.70
N GLY A 30 8.49 -10.77 -1.79
CA GLY A 30 7.58 -11.89 -1.62
C GLY A 30 6.18 -11.48 -1.15
N CYS A 31 6.09 -10.59 -0.16
CA CYS A 31 4.81 -10.06 0.33
C CYS A 31 4.09 -9.24 -0.75
N ALA A 32 4.80 -8.31 -1.40
CA ALA A 32 4.24 -7.38 -2.37
C ALA A 32 3.80 -8.08 -3.66
N THR A 33 4.48 -9.17 -4.07
CA THR A 33 4.10 -9.95 -5.26
C THR A 33 2.67 -10.47 -5.15
N PHE A 34 2.35 -11.18 -4.08
CA PHE A 34 0.99 -11.70 -3.89
C PHE A 34 -0.02 -10.59 -3.59
N PHE A 35 0.37 -9.58 -2.80
CA PHE A 35 -0.49 -8.44 -2.51
C PHE A 35 -0.87 -7.67 -3.77
N ALA A 36 0.07 -7.40 -4.67
CA ALA A 36 -0.19 -6.72 -5.94
C ALA A 36 -1.13 -7.54 -6.84
N PHE A 37 -0.93 -8.85 -6.91
CA PHE A 37 -1.79 -9.75 -7.67
C PHE A 37 -3.23 -9.75 -7.13
N VAL A 38 -3.40 -9.94 -5.84
CA VAL A 38 -4.71 -9.89 -5.16
C VAL A 38 -5.37 -8.51 -5.35
N SER A 39 -4.65 -7.43 -5.09
CA SER A 39 -5.20 -6.07 -5.15
C SER A 39 -5.64 -5.64 -6.55
N SER A 40 -4.96 -6.14 -7.60
CA SER A 40 -5.22 -5.72 -8.97
C SER A 40 -6.17 -6.63 -9.73
N TYR A 41 -6.22 -7.92 -9.40
CA TYR A 41 -6.86 -8.92 -10.25
C TYR A 41 -7.95 -9.77 -9.57
N LEU A 42 -8.02 -9.78 -8.22
CA LEU A 42 -8.99 -10.62 -7.51
C LEU A 42 -10.44 -10.21 -7.80
N MET A 43 -10.69 -8.90 -7.97
CA MET A 43 -12.01 -8.40 -8.36
C MET A 43 -12.43 -8.98 -9.73
N VAL A 44 -11.53 -8.92 -10.71
CA VAL A 44 -11.78 -9.45 -12.06
C VAL A 44 -12.05 -10.95 -12.01
N PHE A 45 -11.26 -11.71 -11.22
CA PHE A 45 -11.49 -13.13 -11.05
C PHE A 45 -12.87 -13.44 -10.45
N TYR A 46 -13.27 -12.70 -9.42
CA TYR A 46 -14.58 -12.92 -8.79
C TYR A 46 -15.75 -12.50 -9.68
N THR A 47 -15.63 -11.41 -10.44
CA THR A 47 -16.70 -10.96 -11.32
C THR A 47 -16.77 -11.74 -12.63
N ASP A 48 -15.65 -11.91 -13.31
CA ASP A 48 -15.62 -12.38 -14.70
C ASP A 48 -15.45 -13.91 -14.81
N VAL A 49 -14.78 -14.54 -13.83
CA VAL A 49 -14.58 -15.99 -13.81
C VAL A 49 -15.61 -16.70 -12.92
N LEU A 50 -15.82 -16.22 -11.69
CA LEU A 50 -16.82 -16.82 -10.78
C LEU A 50 -18.25 -16.33 -11.03
N GLY A 51 -18.44 -15.21 -11.72
CA GLY A 51 -19.76 -14.61 -12.00
C GLY A 51 -20.42 -13.99 -10.76
N ILE A 52 -19.64 -13.65 -9.70
CA ILE A 52 -20.17 -12.99 -8.51
C ILE A 52 -20.46 -11.53 -8.85
N SER A 53 -21.62 -11.01 -8.40
CA SER A 53 -21.98 -9.62 -8.67
C SER A 53 -20.92 -8.64 -8.12
N ALA A 54 -20.61 -7.60 -8.89
CA ALA A 54 -19.61 -6.62 -8.52
C ALA A 54 -19.91 -5.93 -7.17
N ALA A 55 -21.19 -5.70 -6.84
CA ALA A 55 -21.59 -5.16 -5.53
C ALA A 55 -21.25 -6.10 -4.37
N ALA A 56 -21.49 -7.42 -4.53
CA ALA A 56 -21.15 -8.41 -3.53
C ALA A 56 -19.63 -8.48 -3.31
N VAL A 57 -18.84 -8.41 -4.40
CA VAL A 57 -17.36 -8.35 -4.31
C VAL A 57 -16.91 -7.06 -3.62
N GLY A 58 -17.50 -5.90 -3.94
CA GLY A 58 -17.21 -4.65 -3.26
C GLY A 58 -17.50 -4.72 -1.76
N THR A 59 -18.62 -5.31 -1.38
CA THR A 59 -18.98 -5.53 0.04
C THR A 59 -17.99 -6.46 0.73
N LEU A 60 -17.60 -7.56 0.08
CA LEU A 60 -16.58 -8.48 0.59
C LEU A 60 -15.27 -7.75 0.88
N PHE A 61 -14.80 -6.89 -0.03
CA PHE A 61 -13.56 -6.15 0.17
C PHE A 61 -13.65 -5.18 1.34
N ILE A 62 -14.77 -4.48 1.53
CA ILE A 62 -14.98 -3.61 2.69
C ILE A 62 -14.95 -4.43 3.99
N VAL A 63 -15.71 -5.51 4.06
CA VAL A 63 -15.78 -6.37 5.26
C VAL A 63 -14.40 -6.94 5.60
N ALA A 64 -13.66 -7.44 4.60
CA ALA A 64 -12.32 -7.96 4.81
C ALA A 64 -11.35 -6.88 5.33
N ARG A 65 -11.45 -5.65 4.83
CA ARG A 65 -10.61 -4.54 5.30
C ARG A 65 -10.96 -4.10 6.74
N PHE A 66 -12.23 -4.12 7.10
CA PHE A 66 -12.62 -3.93 8.51
C PHE A 66 -12.03 -5.02 9.40
N TRP A 67 -12.04 -6.26 8.92
CA TRP A 67 -11.42 -7.38 9.61
C TRP A 67 -9.90 -7.17 9.78
N ASP A 68 -9.20 -6.72 8.72
CA ASP A 68 -7.77 -6.39 8.79
C ASP A 68 -7.47 -5.35 9.89
N ALA A 69 -8.33 -4.31 10.01
CA ALA A 69 -8.17 -3.28 11.03
C ALA A 69 -8.25 -3.82 12.47
N ILE A 70 -8.98 -4.93 12.69
CA ILE A 70 -9.07 -5.64 13.97
C ILE A 70 -7.92 -6.63 14.12
N ASN A 71 -7.61 -7.36 13.05
CA ASN A 71 -6.62 -8.43 13.06
C ASN A 71 -5.18 -7.91 13.24
N ASP A 72 -4.84 -6.75 12.65
CA ASP A 72 -3.50 -6.16 12.78
C ASP A 72 -3.06 -5.89 14.23
N PRO A 73 -3.88 -5.21 15.07
CA PRO A 73 -3.56 -5.04 16.49
C PRO A 73 -3.48 -6.36 17.27
N ILE A 74 -4.36 -7.32 16.95
CA ILE A 74 -4.34 -8.66 17.59
C ILE A 74 -3.01 -9.35 17.29
N MET A 75 -2.61 -9.35 16.02
CA MET A 75 -1.34 -9.94 15.60
C MET A 75 -0.14 -9.24 16.26
N GLY A 76 -0.17 -7.90 16.38
CA GLY A 76 0.84 -7.13 17.11
C GLY A 76 0.98 -7.58 18.56
N VAL A 77 -0.14 -7.74 19.28
CA VAL A 77 -0.15 -8.22 20.68
C VAL A 77 0.36 -9.66 20.79
N LEU A 78 -0.06 -10.54 19.87
CA LEU A 78 0.42 -11.93 19.83
C LEU A 78 1.94 -11.98 19.61
N LEU A 79 2.43 -11.15 18.71
CA LEU A 79 3.85 -11.04 18.41
C LEU A 79 4.65 -10.49 19.59
N ASP A 80 4.11 -9.49 20.31
CA ASP A 80 4.77 -8.93 21.50
C ASP A 80 4.93 -10.00 22.60
N LYS A 81 3.95 -10.89 22.77
CA LYS A 81 3.97 -11.98 23.74
C LYS A 81 4.78 -13.20 23.32
N ALA A 82 5.08 -13.32 22.02
CA ALA A 82 5.81 -14.47 21.50
C ALA A 82 7.26 -14.49 21.99
N GLU A 83 7.73 -15.65 22.40
CA GLU A 83 9.10 -15.88 22.78
C GLU A 83 10.01 -15.99 21.55
N ALA A 84 11.25 -15.51 21.71
CA ALA A 84 12.26 -15.66 20.67
C ALA A 84 12.69 -17.12 20.53
N THR A 85 12.69 -17.63 19.30
CA THR A 85 13.21 -18.95 18.97
C THR A 85 14.74 -18.89 18.76
N ARG A 86 15.38 -20.06 18.59
CA ARG A 86 16.82 -20.13 18.20
C ARG A 86 17.16 -19.38 16.91
N HIS A 87 16.17 -19.06 16.08
CA HIS A 87 16.35 -18.36 14.81
C HIS A 87 15.90 -16.89 14.86
N GLY A 88 15.57 -16.38 16.03
CA GLY A 88 15.03 -15.05 16.26
C GLY A 88 13.54 -15.07 16.59
N LYS A 89 12.97 -13.88 16.78
CA LYS A 89 11.55 -13.67 17.11
C LYS A 89 10.69 -13.48 15.87
N PHE A 90 11.13 -12.68 14.91
CA PHE A 90 10.34 -12.23 13.75
C PHE A 90 10.55 -13.06 12.50
N ARG A 91 11.81 -13.43 12.19
CA ARG A 91 12.19 -14.19 10.99
C ARG A 91 11.42 -15.50 10.80
N PRO A 92 11.21 -16.35 11.84
CA PRO A 92 10.48 -17.60 11.69
C PRO A 92 9.04 -17.41 11.23
N TYR A 93 8.38 -16.29 11.60
CA TYR A 93 7.01 -15.99 11.19
C TYR A 93 6.88 -15.82 9.68
N VAL A 94 7.85 -15.16 9.04
CA VAL A 94 7.83 -14.90 7.59
C VAL A 94 7.74 -16.20 6.80
N VAL A 95 8.53 -17.22 7.16
CA VAL A 95 8.48 -18.52 6.46
C VAL A 95 7.30 -19.37 6.93
N ARG A 96 7.03 -19.41 8.24
CA ARG A 96 5.98 -20.25 8.83
C ARG A 96 4.59 -19.90 8.31
N PHE A 97 4.31 -18.60 8.16
CA PHE A 97 3.01 -18.11 7.68
C PHE A 97 3.04 -17.74 6.19
N GLY A 98 4.21 -17.50 5.60
CA GLY A 98 4.35 -17.17 4.18
C GLY A 98 3.91 -18.30 3.26
N VAL A 99 4.28 -19.55 3.57
CA VAL A 99 3.84 -20.71 2.77
C VAL A 99 2.32 -20.94 2.86
N PRO A 100 1.69 -20.99 4.05
CA PRO A 100 0.23 -21.02 4.14
C PRO A 100 -0.45 -19.84 3.43
N MET A 101 0.11 -18.62 3.52
CA MET A 101 -0.44 -17.44 2.87
C MET A 101 -0.56 -17.62 1.34
N VAL A 102 0.51 -18.10 0.69
CA VAL A 102 0.48 -18.28 -0.76
C VAL A 102 -0.41 -19.45 -1.18
N ILE A 103 -0.52 -20.50 -0.36
CA ILE A 103 -1.45 -21.63 -0.60
C ILE A 103 -2.91 -21.13 -0.57
N VAL A 104 -3.27 -20.37 0.46
CA VAL A 104 -4.62 -19.76 0.54
C VAL A 104 -4.82 -18.74 -0.58
N GLY A 105 -3.76 -18.03 -0.97
CA GLY A 105 -3.78 -17.15 -2.13
C GLY A 105 -4.09 -17.88 -3.44
N ILE A 106 -3.51 -19.07 -3.66
CA ILE A 106 -3.89 -19.93 -4.81
C ILE A 106 -5.37 -20.33 -4.73
N LEU A 107 -5.84 -20.75 -3.55
CA LEU A 107 -7.26 -21.09 -3.37
C LEU A 107 -8.16 -19.89 -3.70
N ALA A 108 -7.81 -18.67 -3.32
CA ALA A 108 -8.59 -17.47 -3.63
C ALA A 108 -8.74 -17.20 -5.15
N PHE A 109 -7.82 -17.71 -5.97
CA PHE A 109 -7.86 -17.67 -7.44
C PHE A 109 -8.21 -19.01 -8.10
N THR A 110 -8.85 -19.91 -7.37
CA THR A 110 -9.25 -21.21 -7.89
C THR A 110 -10.77 -21.25 -8.10
N ALA A 111 -11.18 -21.50 -9.35
CA ALA A 111 -12.57 -21.81 -9.68
C ALA A 111 -12.80 -23.31 -9.44
N ILE A 112 -13.55 -23.68 -8.41
CA ILE A 112 -13.85 -25.08 -8.10
C ILE A 112 -14.93 -25.59 -9.06
N PRO A 113 -14.64 -26.62 -9.88
CA PRO A 113 -15.65 -27.18 -10.78
C PRO A 113 -16.87 -27.72 -10.02
N GLY A 114 -18.07 -27.37 -10.48
CA GLY A 114 -19.32 -27.84 -9.86
C GLY A 114 -19.69 -27.14 -8.54
N LEU A 115 -19.01 -26.09 -8.13
CA LEU A 115 -19.40 -25.31 -6.95
C LEU A 115 -20.75 -24.60 -7.21
N PRO A 116 -21.79 -24.85 -6.39
CA PRO A 116 -23.08 -24.18 -6.53
C PRO A 116 -22.97 -22.66 -6.42
N ASP A 117 -23.79 -21.92 -7.16
CA ASP A 117 -23.73 -20.44 -7.22
C ASP A 117 -23.89 -19.80 -5.83
N ASN A 118 -24.74 -20.37 -4.97
CA ASN A 118 -24.93 -19.88 -3.59
C ASN A 118 -23.70 -20.09 -2.69
N MET A 119 -22.74 -20.93 -3.08
CA MET A 119 -21.52 -21.22 -2.31
C MET A 119 -20.31 -20.41 -2.81
N LYS A 120 -20.37 -19.79 -3.99
CA LYS A 120 -19.27 -19.01 -4.57
C LYS A 120 -18.91 -17.81 -3.69
N LEU A 121 -19.89 -17.04 -3.23
CA LEU A 121 -19.66 -15.88 -2.38
C LEU A 121 -19.13 -16.27 -0.98
N PRO A 122 -19.69 -17.24 -0.24
CA PRO A 122 -19.08 -17.77 0.99
C PRO A 122 -17.63 -18.24 0.79
N TYR A 123 -17.35 -18.96 -0.28
CA TYR A 123 -15.99 -19.39 -0.62
C TYR A 123 -15.02 -18.20 -0.80
N ALA A 124 -15.45 -17.17 -1.53
CA ALA A 124 -14.68 -15.94 -1.70
C ALA A 124 -14.40 -15.23 -0.36
N TYR A 125 -15.40 -15.15 0.54
CA TYR A 125 -15.22 -14.60 1.88
C TYR A 125 -14.18 -15.37 2.69
N VAL A 126 -14.31 -16.69 2.76
CA VAL A 126 -13.41 -17.53 3.57
C VAL A 126 -11.97 -17.42 3.05
N THR A 127 -11.77 -17.59 1.75
CA THR A 127 -10.42 -17.58 1.17
C THR A 127 -9.77 -16.21 1.27
N TYR A 128 -10.50 -15.12 1.01
CA TYR A 128 -9.94 -13.78 1.05
C TYR A 128 -9.65 -13.29 2.48
N ILE A 129 -10.54 -13.54 3.44
CA ILE A 129 -10.31 -13.18 4.84
C ILE A 129 -9.14 -13.98 5.42
N LEU A 130 -9.09 -15.29 5.14
CA LEU A 130 -7.99 -16.14 5.62
C LEU A 130 -6.65 -15.71 5.00
N TYR A 131 -6.64 -15.34 3.70
CA TYR A 131 -5.47 -14.75 3.06
C TYR A 131 -5.02 -13.47 3.77
N GLY A 132 -5.94 -12.54 4.07
CA GLY A 132 -5.64 -11.29 4.79
C GLY A 132 -5.04 -11.54 6.17
N MET A 133 -5.60 -12.49 6.94
CA MET A 133 -5.06 -12.88 8.25
C MET A 133 -3.62 -13.42 8.15
N LEU A 134 -3.36 -14.29 7.20
CA LEU A 134 -2.02 -14.85 6.98
C LEU A 134 -1.05 -13.79 6.45
N TYR A 135 -1.52 -12.89 5.58
CA TYR A 135 -0.74 -11.74 5.12
C TYR A 135 -0.30 -10.85 6.29
N THR A 136 -1.20 -10.52 7.21
CA THR A 136 -0.88 -9.78 8.44
C THR A 136 0.15 -10.52 9.29
N ALA A 137 0.01 -11.86 9.43
CA ALA A 137 0.93 -12.71 10.19
C ALA A 137 2.34 -12.79 9.57
N VAL A 138 2.50 -12.45 8.29
CA VAL A 138 3.81 -12.32 7.61
C VAL A 138 4.30 -10.87 7.66
N ASN A 139 3.44 -9.91 7.29
CA ASN A 139 3.84 -8.53 7.04
C ASN A 139 4.21 -7.76 8.31
N ILE A 140 3.48 -7.96 9.44
CA ILE A 140 3.80 -7.28 10.70
C ILE A 140 5.15 -7.73 11.27
N PRO A 141 5.44 -9.06 11.43
CA PRO A 141 6.78 -9.49 11.86
C PRO A 141 7.88 -9.04 10.89
N TYR A 142 7.63 -9.11 9.59
CA TYR A 142 8.58 -8.62 8.59
C TYR A 142 8.88 -7.12 8.75
N GLY A 143 7.85 -6.29 8.93
CA GLY A 143 8.02 -4.85 9.17
C GLY A 143 8.80 -4.56 10.47
N SER A 144 8.57 -5.36 11.52
CA SER A 144 9.25 -5.25 12.81
C SER A 144 10.70 -5.73 12.76
N LEU A 145 11.06 -6.59 11.81
CA LEU A 145 12.40 -7.17 11.67
C LEU A 145 13.50 -6.10 11.53
N ALA A 146 13.24 -5.00 10.82
CA ALA A 146 14.21 -3.92 10.64
C ALA A 146 14.73 -3.35 11.98
N SER A 147 13.86 -3.24 12.98
CA SER A 147 14.20 -2.68 14.30
C SER A 147 15.14 -3.57 15.11
N VAL A 148 15.21 -4.85 14.82
CA VAL A 148 16.06 -5.83 15.51
C VAL A 148 17.26 -6.28 14.69
N MET A 149 17.39 -5.82 13.44
CA MET A 149 18.54 -6.09 12.58
C MET A 149 19.71 -5.16 12.89
N THR A 150 19.45 -3.88 13.18
CA THR A 150 20.48 -2.87 13.48
C THR A 150 19.94 -1.74 14.34
N ASN A 151 20.81 -1.10 15.13
CA ASN A 151 20.53 0.14 15.87
C ASN A 151 20.95 1.39 15.09
N ASP A 152 21.76 1.23 14.04
CA ASP A 152 22.27 2.33 13.24
C ASP A 152 21.15 2.93 12.36
N SER A 153 21.01 4.26 12.40
CA SER A 153 19.98 5.00 11.67
C SER A 153 20.17 4.95 10.16
N ASP A 154 21.42 4.98 9.69
CA ASP A 154 21.73 4.97 8.26
C ASP A 154 21.50 3.58 7.67
N GLU A 155 21.84 2.54 8.44
CA GLU A 155 21.53 1.16 8.04
C GLU A 155 20.02 0.89 8.01
N ARG A 156 19.23 1.41 8.95
CA ARG A 156 17.75 1.35 8.92
C ARG A 156 17.18 2.07 7.72
N THR A 157 17.74 3.23 7.36
CA THR A 157 17.35 3.97 6.16
C THR A 157 17.66 3.16 4.89
N ALA A 158 18.83 2.51 4.86
CA ALA A 158 19.20 1.61 3.77
C ALA A 158 18.23 0.41 3.68
N LEU A 159 17.86 -0.22 4.81
CA LEU A 159 16.84 -1.29 4.82
C LEU A 159 15.51 -0.81 4.23
N SER A 160 15.04 0.37 4.60
CA SER A 160 13.80 0.96 4.05
C SER A 160 13.89 1.19 2.55
N THR A 161 15.05 1.65 2.05
CA THR A 161 15.31 1.82 0.61
C THR A 161 15.25 0.48 -0.13
N PHE A 162 15.94 -0.55 0.38
CA PHE A 162 15.94 -1.89 -0.21
C PHE A 162 14.56 -2.55 -0.15
N ARG A 163 13.79 -2.32 0.92
CA ARG A 163 12.39 -2.71 1.02
C ARG A 163 11.56 -2.13 -0.12
N ASN A 164 11.65 -0.81 -0.32
CA ASN A 164 10.91 -0.14 -1.39
C ASN A 164 11.30 -0.66 -2.78
N LEU A 165 12.58 -0.96 -3.01
CA LEU A 165 13.04 -1.59 -4.25
C LEU A 165 12.41 -2.98 -4.43
N GLY A 166 12.35 -3.80 -3.37
CA GLY A 166 11.69 -5.10 -3.40
C GLY A 166 10.22 -4.99 -3.79
N SER A 167 9.46 -4.12 -3.12
CA SER A 167 8.06 -3.86 -3.44
C SER A 167 7.85 -3.37 -4.87
N MET A 168 8.71 -2.46 -5.33
CA MET A 168 8.65 -1.94 -6.70
C MET A 168 8.85 -3.04 -7.75
N LEU A 169 9.88 -3.88 -7.58
CA LEU A 169 10.17 -4.98 -8.50
C LEU A 169 9.02 -6.01 -8.52
N ALA A 170 8.39 -6.27 -7.37
CA ALA A 170 7.22 -7.13 -7.25
C ALA A 170 6.02 -6.59 -8.06
N ASN A 171 5.73 -5.29 -7.93
CA ASN A 171 4.66 -4.65 -8.67
C ASN A 171 4.90 -4.69 -10.18
N VAL A 172 6.13 -4.40 -10.62
CA VAL A 172 6.53 -4.47 -12.05
C VAL A 172 6.37 -5.91 -12.57
N LEU A 173 6.83 -6.91 -11.81
CA LEU A 173 6.68 -8.31 -12.19
C LEU A 173 5.21 -8.68 -12.41
N VAL A 174 4.35 -8.38 -11.44
CA VAL A 174 2.92 -8.69 -11.50
C VAL A 174 2.24 -7.97 -12.67
N MET A 175 2.52 -6.68 -12.85
CA MET A 175 1.93 -5.87 -13.92
C MET A 175 2.32 -6.36 -15.32
N ILE A 176 3.53 -6.90 -15.51
CA ILE A 176 3.98 -7.41 -16.81
C ILE A 176 3.54 -8.86 -17.04
N LEU A 177 3.67 -9.70 -16.02
CA LEU A 177 3.49 -11.15 -16.17
C LEU A 177 2.00 -11.51 -16.23
N VAL A 178 1.20 -10.99 -15.31
CA VAL A 178 -0.19 -11.45 -15.12
C VAL A 178 -1.06 -11.22 -16.34
N PRO A 179 -1.11 -10.03 -16.98
CA PRO A 179 -1.97 -9.83 -18.15
C PRO A 179 -1.65 -10.76 -19.32
N LYS A 180 -0.40 -11.16 -19.47
CA LYS A 180 0.04 -12.07 -20.55
C LYS A 180 -0.45 -13.51 -20.38
N ILE A 181 -0.81 -13.88 -19.15
CA ILE A 181 -1.19 -15.25 -18.83
C ILE A 181 -2.70 -15.38 -18.64
N ILE A 182 -3.34 -14.37 -18.00
CA ILE A 182 -4.77 -14.45 -17.70
C ILE A 182 -5.67 -14.21 -18.91
N PHE A 183 -5.22 -13.42 -19.90
CA PHE A 183 -5.98 -13.14 -21.10
C PHE A 183 -5.65 -14.13 -22.23
N ASN A 184 -6.70 -14.67 -22.89
CA ASN A 184 -6.57 -15.48 -24.11
C ASN A 184 -6.36 -14.57 -25.34
N ALA A 185 -6.22 -15.19 -26.53
CA ALA A 185 -6.04 -14.47 -27.79
C ALA A 185 -7.25 -13.59 -28.17
N GLN A 186 -8.42 -13.87 -27.61
CA GLN A 186 -9.65 -13.10 -27.79
C GLN A 186 -9.81 -11.96 -26.79
N GLY A 187 -8.86 -11.80 -25.84
CA GLY A 187 -8.91 -10.80 -24.79
C GLY A 187 -9.83 -11.14 -23.61
N GLU A 188 -10.28 -12.38 -23.50
CA GLU A 188 -11.11 -12.86 -22.40
C GLU A 188 -10.24 -13.42 -21.27
N VAL A 189 -10.68 -13.26 -20.04
CA VAL A 189 -9.99 -13.83 -18.87
C VAL A 189 -10.31 -15.33 -18.74
N THR A 190 -9.29 -16.12 -18.35
CA THR A 190 -9.42 -17.57 -18.19
C THR A 190 -9.14 -18.02 -16.76
N ALA A 191 -9.96 -18.95 -16.25
CA ALA A 191 -9.73 -19.55 -14.93
C ALA A 191 -8.36 -20.24 -14.82
N GLU A 192 -7.95 -20.94 -15.91
CA GLU A 192 -6.65 -21.60 -16.01
C GLU A 192 -5.49 -20.60 -15.96
N GLY A 193 -5.63 -19.44 -16.59
CA GLY A 193 -4.66 -18.36 -16.55
C GLY A 193 -4.48 -17.82 -15.12
N PHE A 194 -5.57 -17.62 -14.38
CA PHE A 194 -5.50 -17.16 -13.00
C PHE A 194 -4.81 -18.15 -12.07
N ILE A 195 -5.15 -19.44 -12.12
CA ILE A 195 -4.51 -20.46 -11.28
C ILE A 195 -3.04 -20.63 -11.64
N THR A 196 -2.70 -20.58 -12.94
CA THR A 196 -1.31 -20.63 -13.41
C THR A 196 -0.49 -19.46 -12.86
N CYS A 197 -1.01 -18.23 -12.95
CA CYS A 197 -0.39 -17.06 -12.34
C CYS A 197 -0.23 -17.22 -10.82
N ALA A 198 -1.28 -17.65 -10.13
CA ALA A 198 -1.25 -17.84 -8.68
C ALA A 198 -0.14 -18.82 -8.27
N VAL A 199 0.00 -19.94 -8.98
CA VAL A 199 1.05 -20.94 -8.71
C VAL A 199 2.45 -20.38 -8.98
N ILE A 200 2.66 -19.71 -10.12
CA ILE A 200 3.96 -19.11 -10.46
C ILE A 200 4.35 -18.06 -9.40
N LEU A 201 3.45 -17.15 -9.05
CA LEU A 201 3.71 -16.12 -8.07
C LEU A 201 3.88 -16.69 -6.65
N ALA A 202 3.19 -17.79 -6.31
CA ALA A 202 3.38 -18.50 -5.05
C ALA A 202 4.79 -19.12 -4.94
N ILE A 203 5.29 -19.71 -5.99
CA ILE A 203 6.66 -20.23 -6.04
C ILE A 203 7.67 -19.11 -5.85
N ILE A 204 7.52 -18.00 -6.59
CA ILE A 204 8.40 -16.84 -6.51
C ILE A 204 8.38 -16.25 -5.09
N SER A 205 7.19 -16.06 -4.48
CA SER A 205 7.06 -15.54 -3.12
C SER A 205 7.68 -16.48 -2.08
N THR A 206 7.46 -17.78 -2.21
CA THR A 206 8.03 -18.79 -1.31
C THR A 206 9.56 -18.77 -1.34
N ILE A 207 10.16 -18.73 -2.53
CA ILE A 207 11.62 -18.61 -2.73
C ILE A 207 12.11 -17.31 -2.07
N SER A 208 11.38 -16.22 -2.23
CA SER A 208 11.72 -14.92 -1.66
C SER A 208 11.69 -14.93 -0.13
N PHE A 209 10.69 -15.55 0.50
CA PHE A 209 10.63 -15.75 1.95
C PHE A 209 11.80 -16.61 2.47
N PHE A 210 12.19 -17.63 1.71
CA PHE A 210 13.36 -18.44 2.04
C PHE A 210 14.65 -17.61 2.01
N PHE A 211 14.88 -16.79 0.98
CA PHE A 211 16.02 -15.89 0.92
C PHE A 211 15.99 -14.83 2.02
N ASN A 212 14.82 -14.24 2.33
CA ASN A 212 14.67 -13.35 3.48
C ASN A 212 15.14 -14.03 4.76
N PHE A 213 14.66 -15.24 5.04
CA PHE A 213 15.04 -15.99 6.23
C PHE A 213 16.54 -16.34 6.28
N ARG A 214 17.15 -16.71 5.16
CA ARG A 214 18.57 -17.14 5.09
C ARG A 214 19.54 -15.97 5.20
N LEU A 215 19.21 -14.83 4.61
CA LEU A 215 20.13 -13.69 4.49
C LEU A 215 20.02 -12.71 5.66
N THR A 216 18.82 -12.52 6.26
CA THR A 216 18.65 -11.61 7.38
C THR A 216 19.05 -12.22 8.71
N ARG A 217 19.44 -11.37 9.69
CA ARG A 217 19.77 -11.77 11.06
C ARG A 217 19.19 -10.78 12.07
N GLU A 218 18.61 -11.30 13.15
CA GLU A 218 18.20 -10.51 14.31
C GLU A 218 19.37 -10.38 15.26
N ARG A 219 19.77 -9.14 15.59
CA ARG A 219 20.94 -8.82 16.42
C ARG A 219 20.59 -8.18 17.74
N ILE A 220 19.38 -7.61 17.83
CA ILE A 220 18.93 -6.80 18.95
C ILE A 220 17.74 -7.46 19.61
N VAL A 221 17.80 -7.57 20.93
CA VAL A 221 16.67 -8.03 21.76
C VAL A 221 16.11 -6.81 22.49
N HIS A 222 14.95 -6.33 22.08
CA HIS A 222 14.25 -5.26 22.80
C HIS A 222 13.50 -5.80 24.01
N LYS A 223 13.74 -5.21 25.20
CA LYS A 223 12.89 -5.43 26.38
C LYS A 223 11.57 -4.66 26.16
N VAL A 224 10.46 -5.34 26.40
CA VAL A 224 9.11 -4.76 26.28
C VAL A 224 8.96 -3.60 27.28
N ASN A 225 8.69 -2.39 26.80
CA ASN A 225 8.44 -1.22 27.64
C ASN A 225 6.93 -1.09 27.89
N ASN A 226 6.51 -1.28 29.14
CA ASN A 226 5.10 -1.40 29.55
C ASN A 226 4.35 -0.06 29.76
N ASN A 227 4.95 1.10 29.43
CA ASN A 227 4.31 2.40 29.60
C ASN A 227 3.39 2.75 28.41
N LYS A 228 2.13 2.31 28.46
CA LYS A 228 1.09 2.69 27.48
C LYS A 228 0.16 3.74 28.11
N LYS A 229 0.24 5.00 27.63
CA LYS A 229 -0.83 6.01 27.85
C LYS A 229 -2.15 5.51 27.21
N SER A 230 -3.29 5.91 27.76
CA SER A 230 -4.61 5.53 27.23
C SER A 230 -4.80 6.01 25.78
N ILE A 231 -5.12 5.07 24.88
CA ILE A 231 -5.33 5.30 23.44
C ILE A 231 -6.37 6.40 23.19
N GLY A 232 -7.43 6.44 24.02
CA GLY A 232 -8.52 7.41 23.84
C GLY A 232 -8.13 8.87 24.07
N GLN A 233 -7.29 9.15 25.08
CA GLN A 233 -6.80 10.51 25.34
C GLN A 233 -5.88 11.00 24.24
N THR A 234 -5.12 10.12 23.68
CA THR A 234 -4.17 10.39 22.62
C THR A 234 -4.87 10.73 21.31
N ILE A 235 -5.93 9.99 20.95
CA ILE A 235 -6.76 10.26 19.77
C ILE A 235 -7.46 11.63 19.90
N ALA A 236 -7.97 11.97 21.07
CA ALA A 236 -8.66 13.27 21.29
C ALA A 236 -7.72 14.47 21.07
N LEU A 237 -6.43 14.36 21.41
CA LEU A 237 -5.44 15.40 21.16
C LEU A 237 -5.14 15.58 19.66
N LEU A 238 -5.20 14.50 18.88
CA LEU A 238 -4.95 14.57 17.44
C LEU A 238 -6.04 15.31 16.68
N PHE A 239 -7.30 15.20 17.11
CA PHE A 239 -8.40 15.98 16.51
C PHE A 239 -8.26 17.50 16.71
N LYS A 240 -7.44 17.94 17.68
CA LYS A 240 -7.12 19.37 17.88
C LYS A 240 -5.93 19.84 17.02
N ASN A 241 -5.13 18.91 16.50
CA ASN A 241 -3.99 19.22 15.65
C ASN A 241 -4.42 19.41 14.19
N ARG A 242 -4.63 20.67 13.81
CA ARG A 242 -5.10 21.05 12.46
C ARG A 242 -4.13 20.61 11.34
N ALA A 243 -2.82 20.63 11.60
CA ALA A 243 -1.82 20.19 10.64
C ALA A 243 -1.92 18.66 10.43
N PHE A 244 -2.08 17.90 11.51
CA PHE A 244 -2.29 16.45 11.44
C PHE A 244 -3.57 16.10 10.66
N LEU A 245 -4.70 16.74 10.98
CA LEU A 245 -5.96 16.50 10.28
C LEU A 245 -5.83 16.79 8.77
N GLY A 246 -5.15 17.89 8.42
CA GLY A 246 -4.91 18.24 7.02
C GLY A 246 -4.15 17.16 6.28
N VAL A 247 -3.05 16.63 6.83
CA VAL A 247 -2.26 15.57 6.20
C VAL A 247 -3.00 14.24 6.17
N ALA A 248 -3.70 13.88 7.25
CA ALA A 248 -4.43 12.61 7.34
C ALA A 248 -5.58 12.55 6.32
N ILE A 249 -6.41 13.59 6.24
CA ILE A 249 -7.52 13.67 5.28
C ILE A 249 -6.99 13.75 3.84
N ALA A 250 -5.94 14.54 3.59
CA ALA A 250 -5.33 14.64 2.26
C ALA A 250 -4.83 13.27 1.78
N SER A 251 -4.14 12.52 2.65
CA SER A 251 -3.66 11.17 2.32
C SER A 251 -4.79 10.18 2.08
N PHE A 252 -5.83 10.23 2.91
CA PHE A 252 -7.03 9.43 2.75
C PHE A 252 -7.68 9.64 1.38
N LEU A 253 -7.90 10.88 0.97
CA LEU A 253 -8.54 11.24 -0.29
C LEU A 253 -7.67 10.88 -1.50
N MET A 254 -6.38 11.21 -1.45
CA MET A 254 -5.44 10.90 -2.51
C MET A 254 -5.31 9.39 -2.75
N LEU A 255 -5.12 8.62 -1.67
CA LEU A 255 -5.00 7.16 -1.77
C LEU A 255 -6.32 6.52 -2.19
N GLY A 256 -7.45 6.98 -1.64
CA GLY A 256 -8.77 6.51 -2.00
C GLY A 256 -9.03 6.65 -3.50
N GLY A 257 -8.81 7.83 -4.06
CA GLY A 257 -8.98 8.08 -5.49
C GLY A 257 -8.01 7.30 -6.39
N SER A 258 -6.73 7.28 -6.03
CA SER A 258 -5.70 6.59 -6.82
C SER A 258 -5.92 5.07 -6.86
N LEU A 259 -6.24 4.47 -5.72
CA LEU A 259 -6.47 3.03 -5.63
C LEU A 259 -7.80 2.61 -6.26
N ALA A 260 -8.82 3.47 -6.21
CA ALA A 260 -10.08 3.24 -6.92
C ALA A 260 -9.86 3.19 -8.45
N LEU A 261 -9.10 4.14 -9.02
CA LEU A 261 -8.69 4.07 -10.42
C LEU A 261 -7.88 2.80 -10.71
N SER A 262 -6.93 2.45 -9.84
CA SER A 262 -6.11 1.24 -9.98
C SER A 262 -6.97 -0.04 -10.00
N SER A 263 -8.00 -0.15 -9.16
CA SER A 263 -8.90 -1.31 -9.13
C SER A 263 -9.76 -1.45 -10.39
N LEU A 264 -10.04 -0.34 -11.07
CA LEU A 264 -10.78 -0.30 -12.33
C LEU A 264 -9.88 -0.40 -13.57
N ASN A 265 -8.55 -0.33 -13.41
CA ASN A 265 -7.60 -0.28 -14.53
C ASN A 265 -7.78 -1.44 -15.52
N VAL A 266 -7.94 -2.68 -15.02
CA VAL A 266 -8.13 -3.87 -15.86
C VAL A 266 -9.39 -3.72 -16.73
N TYR A 267 -10.48 -3.25 -16.13
CA TYR A 267 -11.76 -3.04 -16.84
C TYR A 267 -11.68 -1.90 -17.85
N ILE A 268 -10.94 -0.82 -17.55
CA ILE A 268 -10.71 0.29 -18.49
C ILE A 268 -10.01 -0.24 -19.76
N PHE A 269 -8.96 -1.04 -19.60
CA PHE A 269 -8.23 -1.59 -20.74
C PHE A 269 -9.02 -2.69 -21.48
N LYS A 270 -9.75 -3.53 -20.76
CA LYS A 270 -10.56 -4.61 -21.33
C LYS A 270 -11.81 -4.08 -22.02
N ASP A 271 -12.61 -3.25 -21.32
CA ASP A 271 -13.99 -2.93 -21.74
C ASP A 271 -14.12 -1.59 -22.46
N TYR A 272 -13.27 -0.60 -22.18
CA TYR A 272 -13.26 0.69 -22.87
C TYR A 272 -12.28 0.72 -24.03
N PHE A 273 -10.98 0.45 -23.78
CA PHE A 273 -9.96 0.48 -24.83
C PHE A 273 -9.99 -0.74 -25.76
N LYS A 274 -10.55 -1.87 -25.31
CA LYS A 274 -10.52 -3.17 -26.01
C LYS A 274 -9.10 -3.71 -26.25
N GLU A 275 -8.15 -3.29 -25.39
CA GLU A 275 -6.74 -3.65 -25.46
C GLU A 275 -6.23 -4.19 -24.11
N PRO A 276 -6.72 -5.36 -23.65
CA PRO A 276 -6.38 -5.91 -22.33
C PRO A 276 -4.87 -6.16 -22.15
N GLY A 277 -4.14 -6.44 -23.23
CA GLY A 277 -2.69 -6.62 -23.20
C GLY A 277 -1.89 -5.39 -22.77
N LEU A 278 -2.47 -4.18 -22.87
CA LEU A 278 -1.86 -2.93 -22.45
C LEU A 278 -2.16 -2.54 -20.99
N THR A 279 -2.90 -3.35 -20.25
CA THR A 279 -3.23 -3.12 -18.82
C THR A 279 -1.99 -2.86 -17.97
N ALA A 280 -0.90 -3.57 -18.27
CA ALA A 280 0.38 -3.40 -17.59
C ALA A 280 0.90 -1.96 -17.68
N PHE A 281 0.83 -1.36 -18.87
CA PHE A 281 1.30 0.01 -19.09
C PHE A 281 0.50 1.03 -18.29
N GLY A 282 -0.83 0.85 -18.20
CA GLY A 282 -1.71 1.69 -17.40
C GLY A 282 -1.32 1.73 -15.92
N GLY A 283 -0.94 0.57 -15.35
CA GLY A 283 -0.47 0.48 -13.97
C GLY A 283 0.94 1.03 -13.78
N MET A 284 1.86 0.73 -14.69
CA MET A 284 3.29 1.07 -14.57
C MET A 284 3.59 2.55 -14.81
N ILE A 285 2.87 3.21 -15.72
CA ILE A 285 3.24 4.55 -16.21
C ILE A 285 3.24 5.59 -15.08
N GLY A 286 2.25 5.58 -14.21
CA GLY A 286 2.19 6.46 -13.05
C GLY A 286 3.29 6.20 -12.02
N MET A 287 3.67 4.93 -11.84
CA MET A 287 4.75 4.52 -10.95
C MET A 287 6.11 5.00 -11.49
N LEU A 288 6.37 4.83 -12.78
CA LEU A 288 7.60 5.32 -13.42
C LEU A 288 7.72 6.83 -13.28
N ALA A 289 6.64 7.57 -13.52
CA ALA A 289 6.59 9.01 -13.32
C ALA A 289 6.93 9.42 -11.88
N SER A 290 6.37 8.69 -10.89
CA SER A 290 6.66 8.94 -9.47
C SER A 290 8.14 8.75 -9.13
N ILE A 291 8.81 7.75 -9.72
CA ILE A 291 10.24 7.51 -9.52
C ILE A 291 11.08 8.66 -10.11
N ILE A 292 10.72 9.12 -11.30
CA ILE A 292 11.45 10.21 -12.00
C ILE A 292 11.42 11.49 -11.16
N VAL A 293 10.34 11.77 -10.44
CA VAL A 293 10.20 13.01 -9.68
C VAL A 293 10.99 13.02 -8.36
N ILE A 294 11.29 11.84 -7.77
CA ILE A 294 11.96 11.73 -6.47
C ILE A 294 13.27 12.55 -6.38
N PRO A 295 14.22 12.46 -7.33
CA PRO A 295 15.47 13.22 -7.28
C PRO A 295 15.27 14.75 -7.27
N PHE A 296 14.19 15.22 -7.88
CA PHE A 296 13.88 16.64 -8.02
C PHE A 296 13.04 17.19 -6.85
N ALA A 297 12.37 16.31 -6.10
CA ALA A 297 11.47 16.69 -5.00
C ALA A 297 12.17 17.57 -3.95
N GLY A 298 13.41 17.23 -3.56
CA GLY A 298 14.19 18.03 -2.60
C GLY A 298 14.51 19.45 -3.10
N ALA A 299 14.80 19.62 -4.37
CA ALA A 299 15.06 20.94 -4.96
C ALA A 299 13.77 21.79 -5.02
N ILE A 300 12.65 21.18 -5.39
CA ILE A 300 11.34 21.83 -5.43
C ILE A 300 10.94 22.29 -4.03
N VAL A 301 11.08 21.41 -3.02
CA VAL A 301 10.75 21.70 -1.62
C VAL A 301 11.61 22.82 -1.04
N ARG A 302 12.93 22.83 -1.30
CA ARG A 302 13.80 23.92 -0.84
C ARG A 302 13.37 25.27 -1.40
N LYS A 303 12.95 25.31 -2.66
CA LYS A 303 12.55 26.56 -3.34
C LYS A 303 11.17 27.04 -2.88
N LEU A 304 10.17 26.17 -2.92
CA LEU A 304 8.76 26.53 -2.69
C LEU A 304 8.32 26.37 -1.22
N GLY A 305 8.78 25.33 -0.54
CA GLY A 305 8.26 24.88 0.75
C GLY A 305 7.55 23.52 0.62
N LYS A 306 7.39 22.81 1.75
CA LYS A 306 6.79 21.47 1.75
C LYS A 306 5.30 21.51 1.39
N LYS A 307 4.51 22.40 2.06
CA LYS A 307 3.09 22.59 1.78
C LYS A 307 2.85 22.99 0.33
N GLU A 308 3.54 24.03 -0.09
CA GLU A 308 3.37 24.65 -1.41
C GLU A 308 3.71 23.64 -2.53
N SER A 309 4.75 22.82 -2.33
CA SER A 309 5.13 21.75 -3.27
C SER A 309 4.09 20.63 -3.32
N ALA A 310 3.51 20.26 -2.17
CA ALA A 310 2.45 19.25 -2.13
C ALA A 310 1.15 19.76 -2.79
N VAL A 311 0.80 21.02 -2.59
CA VAL A 311 -0.33 21.70 -3.27
C VAL A 311 -0.11 21.71 -4.78
N LEU A 312 1.09 22.12 -5.24
CA LEU A 312 1.43 22.12 -6.68
C LEU A 312 1.30 20.73 -7.28
N GLY A 313 1.88 19.71 -6.63
CA GLY A 313 1.84 18.33 -7.12
C GLY A 313 0.41 17.78 -7.18
N SER A 314 -0.39 17.99 -6.14
CA SER A 314 -1.78 17.52 -6.11
C SER A 314 -2.67 18.28 -7.11
N ALA A 315 -2.49 19.59 -7.26
CA ALA A 315 -3.23 20.39 -8.24
C ALA A 315 -2.87 19.99 -9.68
N PHE A 316 -1.59 19.72 -9.95
CA PHE A 316 -1.16 19.24 -11.26
C PHE A 316 -1.75 17.87 -11.61
N ALA A 317 -1.72 16.91 -10.68
CA ALA A 317 -2.36 15.61 -10.85
C ALA A 317 -3.87 15.74 -11.07
N ALA A 318 -4.54 16.57 -10.25
CA ALA A 318 -5.96 16.87 -10.39
C ALA A 318 -6.30 17.43 -11.77
N CYS A 319 -5.50 18.38 -12.27
CA CYS A 319 -5.67 18.96 -13.61
C CYS A 319 -5.55 17.90 -14.71
N MET A 320 -4.54 17.03 -14.65
CA MET A 320 -4.33 15.99 -15.68
C MET A 320 -5.49 14.97 -15.70
N TYR A 321 -5.93 14.49 -14.53
CA TYR A 321 -7.09 13.59 -14.46
C TYR A 321 -8.40 14.28 -14.89
N THR A 322 -8.57 15.55 -14.53
CA THR A 322 -9.77 16.32 -14.95
C THR A 322 -9.77 16.52 -16.47
N VAL A 323 -8.64 16.86 -17.07
CA VAL A 323 -8.51 16.97 -18.56
C VAL A 323 -8.91 15.65 -19.22
N MET A 324 -8.48 14.50 -18.70
CA MET A 324 -8.87 13.19 -19.24
C MET A 324 -10.39 12.98 -19.29
N LEU A 325 -11.14 13.50 -18.32
CA LEU A 325 -12.61 13.34 -18.29
C LEU A 325 -13.30 14.05 -19.44
N PHE A 326 -12.77 15.18 -19.86
CA PHE A 326 -13.37 16.02 -20.89
C PHE A 326 -12.92 15.67 -22.31
N ILE A 327 -11.97 14.72 -22.49
CA ILE A 327 -11.56 14.27 -23.83
C ILE A 327 -12.58 13.20 -24.33
N PRO A 328 -13.37 13.53 -25.38
CA PRO A 328 -14.21 12.52 -26.02
C PRO A 328 -13.31 11.49 -26.73
N ASN A 329 -13.71 10.24 -26.74
CA ASN A 329 -12.98 9.15 -27.42
C ASN A 329 -11.48 9.11 -27.04
N LEU A 330 -11.20 9.11 -25.74
CA LEU A 330 -9.85 9.08 -25.20
C LEU A 330 -9.07 7.87 -25.74
N SER A 331 -7.99 8.10 -26.47
CA SER A 331 -7.12 7.03 -26.96
C SER A 331 -6.20 6.50 -25.85
N VAL A 332 -5.74 5.24 -25.99
CA VAL A 332 -4.80 4.63 -25.05
C VAL A 332 -3.55 5.49 -24.88
N MET A 333 -2.98 6.02 -25.98
CA MET A 333 -1.77 6.84 -25.93
C MET A 333 -1.97 8.13 -25.12
N ILE A 334 -3.08 8.83 -25.34
CA ILE A 334 -3.40 10.05 -24.58
C ILE A 334 -3.63 9.72 -23.10
N PHE A 335 -4.33 8.61 -22.81
CA PHE A 335 -4.51 8.13 -21.43
C PHE A 335 -3.16 7.87 -20.75
N LEU A 336 -2.23 7.19 -21.42
CA LEU A 336 -0.90 6.88 -20.86
C LEU A 336 -0.08 8.15 -20.64
N VAL A 337 -0.06 9.08 -21.60
CA VAL A 337 0.66 10.35 -21.47
C VAL A 337 0.12 11.19 -20.31
N LEU A 338 -1.20 11.36 -20.22
CA LEU A 338 -1.79 12.15 -19.15
C LEU A 338 -1.67 11.43 -17.78
N SER A 339 -1.71 10.09 -17.76
CA SER A 339 -1.42 9.30 -16.55
C SER A 339 0.04 9.46 -16.10
N PHE A 340 0.98 9.52 -17.03
CA PHE A 340 2.38 9.82 -16.73
C PHE A 340 2.52 11.20 -16.09
N LEU A 341 1.92 12.22 -16.69
CA LEU A 341 1.96 13.59 -16.16
C LEU A 341 1.29 13.67 -14.78
N ALA A 342 0.12 13.06 -14.61
CA ALA A 342 -0.54 12.95 -13.30
C ALA A 342 0.35 12.22 -12.28
N GLY A 343 1.08 11.19 -12.73
CA GLY A 343 2.06 10.44 -11.95
C GLY A 343 3.21 11.30 -11.42
N LEU A 344 3.68 12.29 -12.18
CA LEU A 344 4.70 13.26 -11.70
C LEU A 344 4.15 14.08 -10.51
N GLY A 345 2.92 14.56 -10.62
CA GLY A 345 2.27 15.32 -9.56
C GLY A 345 2.03 14.48 -8.31
N SER A 346 1.43 13.30 -8.46
CA SER A 346 1.14 12.38 -7.35
C SER A 346 2.41 11.87 -6.68
N GLY A 347 3.46 11.59 -7.46
CA GLY A 347 4.78 11.17 -6.96
C GLY A 347 5.43 12.24 -6.10
N LEU A 348 5.32 13.52 -6.48
CA LEU A 348 5.79 14.64 -5.68
C LEU A 348 5.09 14.69 -4.32
N VAL A 349 3.75 14.56 -4.30
CA VAL A 349 2.97 14.53 -3.05
C VAL A 349 3.37 13.34 -2.19
N ASN A 350 3.45 12.13 -2.76
CA ASN A 350 3.83 10.92 -2.04
C ASN A 350 5.22 11.02 -1.40
N THR A 351 6.17 11.69 -2.06
CA THR A 351 7.53 11.90 -1.53
C THR A 351 7.52 12.87 -0.34
N ILE A 352 6.68 13.92 -0.40
CA ILE A 352 6.66 15.00 0.59
C ILE A 352 5.77 14.67 1.79
N ILE A 353 4.76 13.81 1.62
CA ILE A 353 3.71 13.60 2.62
C ILE A 353 4.26 13.21 4.00
N TRP A 354 5.32 12.40 4.05
CA TRP A 354 5.97 12.01 5.29
C TRP A 354 6.69 13.17 5.98
N ALA A 355 7.22 14.12 5.21
CA ALA A 355 7.79 15.34 5.75
C ALA A 355 6.71 16.26 6.33
N LEU A 356 5.49 16.30 5.74
CA LEU A 356 4.35 17.02 6.31
C LEU A 356 3.85 16.36 7.61
N VAL A 357 3.93 15.03 7.73
CA VAL A 357 3.63 14.31 8.97
C VAL A 357 4.62 14.69 10.06
N SER A 358 5.92 14.78 9.74
CA SER A 358 6.96 15.22 10.70
C SER A 358 6.70 16.66 11.16
N ASP A 359 6.34 17.57 10.26
CA ASP A 359 5.98 18.93 10.63
C ASP A 359 4.72 18.98 11.52
N ALA A 360 3.78 18.05 11.35
CA ALA A 360 2.60 17.93 12.21
C ALA A 360 2.95 17.42 13.63
N ILE A 361 4.00 16.60 13.77
CA ILE A 361 4.56 16.19 15.07
C ILE A 361 5.19 17.40 15.77
N ASP A 362 6.02 18.16 15.05
CA ASP A 362 6.64 19.38 15.60
C ASP A 362 5.57 20.44 15.97
N TYR A 363 4.50 20.54 15.18
CA TYR A 363 3.36 21.41 15.51
C TYR A 363 2.62 20.96 16.77
N GLN A 364 2.52 19.66 17.00
CA GLN A 364 1.98 19.12 18.26
C GLN A 364 2.84 19.55 19.45
N GLU A 365 4.18 19.38 19.37
CA GLU A 365 5.11 19.84 20.38
C GLU A 365 5.02 21.35 20.62
N TYR A 366 4.95 22.13 19.55
CA TYR A 366 4.82 23.61 19.61
C TYR A 366 3.56 24.05 20.34
N THR A 367 2.42 23.38 20.12
CA THR A 367 1.12 23.77 20.67
C THR A 367 0.81 23.18 22.04
N THR A 368 1.30 21.98 22.35
CA THR A 368 0.98 21.26 23.59
C THR A 368 2.15 21.15 24.58
N GLY A 369 3.37 21.46 24.14
CA GLY A 369 4.60 21.22 24.91
C GLY A 369 5.00 19.74 24.99
N GLU A 370 4.20 18.83 24.45
CA GLU A 370 4.47 17.39 24.47
C GLU A 370 4.73 16.86 23.05
N ARG A 371 5.81 16.09 22.91
CA ARG A 371 6.18 15.43 21.65
C ARG A 371 5.65 14.00 21.63
N ASN A 372 4.63 13.72 20.84
CA ASN A 372 3.96 12.42 20.76
C ASN A 372 4.14 11.79 19.37
N GLU A 373 5.40 11.49 18.95
CA GLU A 373 5.74 10.97 17.63
C GLU A 373 4.98 9.70 17.26
N GLY A 374 5.04 8.69 18.13
CA GLY A 374 4.43 7.38 17.87
C GLY A 374 2.93 7.44 17.66
N THR A 375 2.26 8.35 18.39
CA THR A 375 0.81 8.54 18.27
C THR A 375 0.40 9.20 16.97
N VAL A 376 1.08 10.30 16.60
CA VAL A 376 0.81 11.00 15.34
C VAL A 376 1.07 10.06 14.17
N TYR A 377 2.20 9.34 14.20
CA TYR A 377 2.57 8.40 13.14
C TYR A 377 1.58 7.23 13.00
N SER A 378 1.19 6.58 14.11
CA SER A 378 0.25 5.45 14.08
C SER A 378 -1.14 5.87 13.62
N SER A 379 -1.61 7.04 14.07
CA SER A 379 -2.91 7.59 13.63
C SER A 379 -2.91 8.00 12.16
N TYR A 380 -1.79 8.55 11.66
CA TYR A 380 -1.62 8.80 10.24
C TYR A 380 -1.64 7.51 9.42
N SER A 381 -0.96 6.45 9.89
CA SER A 381 -0.97 5.14 9.25
C SER A 381 -2.39 4.56 9.21
N LEU A 382 -3.18 4.74 10.27
CA LEU A 382 -4.60 4.35 10.31
C LEU A 382 -5.42 5.11 9.26
N ALA A 383 -5.25 6.43 9.14
CA ALA A 383 -5.95 7.23 8.12
C ALA A 383 -5.63 6.74 6.69
N ARG A 384 -4.38 6.41 6.41
CA ARG A 384 -3.99 5.80 5.11
C ARG A 384 -4.68 4.45 4.88
N LYS A 385 -4.72 3.57 5.89
CA LYS A 385 -5.40 2.28 5.81
C LYS A 385 -6.90 2.44 5.54
N LEU A 386 -7.56 3.41 6.18
CA LEU A 386 -8.97 3.71 5.93
C LEU A 386 -9.21 4.15 4.48
N GLY A 387 -8.31 4.95 3.88
CA GLY A 387 -8.36 5.29 2.46
C GLY A 387 -8.28 4.04 1.55
N GLN A 388 -7.42 3.10 1.91
CA GLN A 388 -7.30 1.82 1.19
C GLN A 388 -8.55 0.93 1.34
N VAL A 389 -9.17 0.92 2.53
CA VAL A 389 -10.43 0.18 2.79
C VAL A 389 -11.53 0.63 1.86
N ILE A 390 -11.77 1.95 1.80
CA ILE A 390 -12.85 2.51 1.01
C ILE A 390 -12.61 2.26 -0.49
N SER A 391 -11.40 2.45 -0.97
CA SER A 391 -11.06 2.22 -2.38
C SER A 391 -11.29 0.78 -2.83
N GLY A 392 -11.05 -0.20 -1.95
CA GLY A 392 -11.28 -1.63 -2.25
C GLY A 392 -12.74 -1.95 -2.61
N GLY A 393 -13.70 -1.31 -1.93
CA GLY A 393 -15.13 -1.48 -2.23
C GLY A 393 -15.63 -0.58 -3.36
N MET A 394 -15.04 0.61 -3.53
CA MET A 394 -15.52 1.61 -4.51
C MET A 394 -15.51 1.09 -5.94
N GLY A 395 -14.52 0.28 -6.34
CA GLY A 395 -14.46 -0.32 -7.67
C GLY A 395 -15.67 -1.23 -7.94
N GLY A 396 -16.01 -2.14 -7.02
CA GLY A 396 -17.16 -3.03 -7.16
C GLY A 396 -18.49 -2.30 -7.18
N PHE A 397 -18.68 -1.31 -6.31
CA PHE A 397 -19.88 -0.48 -6.33
C PHE A 397 -19.98 0.37 -7.59
N ALA A 398 -18.88 0.91 -8.10
CA ALA A 398 -18.85 1.64 -9.37
C ALA A 398 -19.31 0.76 -10.54
N LEU A 399 -18.79 -0.48 -10.64
CA LEU A 399 -19.23 -1.44 -11.66
C LEU A 399 -20.70 -1.79 -11.52
N SER A 400 -21.17 -2.01 -10.29
CA SER A 400 -22.59 -2.32 -10.03
C SER A 400 -23.53 -1.17 -10.43
N LEU A 401 -23.17 0.08 -10.10
CA LEU A 401 -23.95 1.27 -10.48
C LEU A 401 -24.07 1.44 -12.00
N LEU A 402 -23.05 1.01 -12.74
CA LEU A 402 -23.06 1.04 -14.20
C LEU A 402 -23.84 -0.13 -14.85
N GLY A 403 -24.31 -1.08 -14.05
CA GLY A 403 -24.97 -2.29 -14.56
C GLY A 403 -24.00 -3.28 -15.20
N TYR A 404 -22.74 -3.34 -14.73
CA TYR A 404 -21.75 -4.30 -15.21
C TYR A 404 -22.25 -5.73 -15.08
N GLN A 405 -22.27 -6.46 -16.18
CA GLN A 405 -22.73 -7.85 -16.22
C GLN A 405 -21.56 -8.79 -15.95
N SER A 406 -21.50 -9.30 -14.72
CA SER A 406 -20.46 -10.26 -14.30
C SER A 406 -20.54 -11.54 -15.13
N GLY A 407 -19.38 -12.03 -15.60
CA GLY A 407 -19.29 -13.24 -16.44
C GLY A 407 -19.62 -13.02 -17.92
N ALA A 408 -20.05 -11.83 -18.36
CA ALA A 408 -20.27 -11.56 -19.78
C ALA A 408 -18.93 -11.29 -20.49
N THR A 409 -18.74 -11.90 -21.65
CA THR A 409 -17.53 -11.74 -22.47
C THR A 409 -17.42 -10.35 -23.08
N VAL A 410 -18.55 -9.71 -23.39
CA VAL A 410 -18.62 -8.37 -23.96
C VAL A 410 -19.61 -7.53 -23.16
N GLN A 411 -19.16 -6.35 -22.75
CA GLN A 411 -20.00 -5.33 -22.11
C GLN A 411 -20.53 -4.32 -23.14
N ALA A 412 -21.66 -3.69 -22.83
CA ALA A 412 -22.15 -2.58 -23.63
C ALA A 412 -21.15 -1.43 -23.64
N GLU A 413 -20.99 -0.72 -24.76
CA GLU A 413 -20.04 0.37 -24.91
C GLU A 413 -20.25 1.49 -23.87
N SER A 414 -21.51 1.79 -23.54
CA SER A 414 -21.84 2.75 -22.47
C SER A 414 -21.28 2.37 -21.11
N ILE A 415 -21.18 1.07 -20.80
CA ILE A 415 -20.58 0.56 -19.54
C ILE A 415 -19.08 0.82 -19.55
N GLY A 416 -18.37 0.52 -20.67
CA GLY A 416 -16.94 0.81 -20.80
C GLY A 416 -16.62 2.29 -20.61
N VAL A 417 -17.40 3.18 -21.24
CA VAL A 417 -17.27 4.64 -21.08
C VAL A 417 -17.56 5.04 -19.63
N GLY A 418 -18.57 4.47 -19.01
CA GLY A 418 -18.92 4.70 -17.60
C GLY A 418 -17.78 4.30 -16.65
N ILE A 419 -17.17 3.14 -16.85
CA ILE A 419 -16.04 2.64 -16.05
C ILE A 419 -14.85 3.61 -16.14
N LYS A 420 -14.48 4.03 -17.36
CA LYS A 420 -13.45 5.04 -17.59
C LYS A 420 -13.78 6.34 -16.84
N ASN A 421 -14.99 6.87 -17.00
CA ASN A 421 -15.37 8.15 -16.40
C ASN A 421 -15.37 8.08 -14.86
N ILE A 422 -15.92 7.02 -14.27
CA ILE A 422 -15.93 6.86 -12.80
C ILE A 422 -14.50 6.67 -12.28
N GLY A 423 -13.69 5.80 -12.90
CA GLY A 423 -12.32 5.56 -12.46
C GLY A 423 -11.46 6.81 -12.47
N ILE A 424 -11.45 7.53 -13.61
CA ILE A 424 -10.71 8.80 -13.74
C ILE A 424 -11.33 9.88 -12.83
N GLY A 425 -12.66 9.93 -12.72
CA GLY A 425 -13.37 10.89 -11.88
C GLY A 425 -13.06 10.75 -10.39
N MET A 426 -12.94 9.51 -9.89
CA MET A 426 -12.51 9.24 -8.51
C MET A 426 -11.08 9.73 -8.26
N ALA A 427 -10.15 9.51 -9.19
CA ALA A 427 -8.79 10.02 -9.07
C ALA A 427 -8.78 11.56 -9.13
N ALA A 428 -9.46 12.17 -10.11
CA ALA A 428 -9.58 13.63 -10.23
C ALA A 428 -10.16 14.25 -8.96
N GLY A 429 -11.31 13.75 -8.49
CA GLY A 429 -11.96 14.21 -7.27
C GLY A 429 -11.08 14.05 -6.03
N GLY A 430 -10.41 12.90 -5.90
CA GLY A 430 -9.46 12.64 -4.81
C GLY A 430 -8.33 13.69 -4.76
N PHE A 431 -7.71 13.99 -5.92
CA PHE A 431 -6.62 14.99 -5.98
C PHE A 431 -7.13 16.44 -5.86
N VAL A 432 -8.31 16.78 -6.40
CA VAL A 432 -8.95 18.09 -6.19
C VAL A 432 -9.20 18.31 -4.70
N LEU A 433 -9.85 17.38 -4.03
CA LEU A 433 -10.13 17.47 -2.59
C LEU A 433 -8.84 17.49 -1.77
N THR A 434 -7.83 16.69 -2.14
CA THR A 434 -6.49 16.74 -1.52
C THR A 434 -5.89 18.14 -1.61
N THR A 435 -5.95 18.76 -2.79
CA THR A 435 -5.47 20.14 -2.99
C THR A 435 -6.19 21.12 -2.09
N LEU A 436 -7.52 21.05 -2.04
CA LEU A 436 -8.34 21.93 -1.19
C LEU A 436 -8.01 21.74 0.30
N ILE A 437 -7.86 20.50 0.77
CA ILE A 437 -7.48 20.21 2.15
C ILE A 437 -6.08 20.74 2.48
N LEU A 438 -5.10 20.56 1.58
CA LEU A 438 -3.76 21.10 1.79
C LEU A 438 -3.72 22.63 1.79
N VAL A 439 -4.55 23.29 0.98
CA VAL A 439 -4.65 24.75 0.94
C VAL A 439 -5.33 25.31 2.21
N PHE A 440 -6.52 24.79 2.56
CA PHE A 440 -7.41 25.41 3.54
C PHE A 440 -7.31 24.81 4.95
N VAL A 441 -7.01 23.52 5.08
CA VAL A 441 -6.94 22.82 6.38
C VAL A 441 -5.52 22.74 6.90
N TYR A 442 -4.56 22.28 6.08
CA TYR A 442 -3.15 22.20 6.47
C TYR A 442 -2.55 23.60 6.62
N ASN A 443 -2.23 23.99 7.85
CA ASN A 443 -1.91 25.37 8.21
C ASN A 443 -0.41 25.72 8.29
N LEU A 444 0.51 24.77 7.95
CA LEU A 444 1.96 24.95 8.07
C LEU A 444 2.57 25.35 6.71
N SER A 445 2.55 26.65 6.39
CA SER A 445 3.31 27.22 5.28
C SER A 445 4.82 27.23 5.58
N LYS A 446 5.67 27.41 4.55
CA LYS A 446 7.14 27.53 4.70
C LYS A 446 7.53 28.55 5.79
N LYS A 447 6.87 29.73 5.80
CA LYS A 447 7.14 30.79 6.80
C LYS A 447 6.81 30.29 8.21
N LYS A 448 5.62 29.69 8.39
CA LYS A 448 5.16 29.23 9.71
C LYS A 448 6.00 28.06 10.26
N VAL A 449 6.46 27.14 9.40
CA VAL A 449 7.39 26.08 9.80
C VAL A 449 8.71 26.66 10.30
N ASN A 450 9.25 27.68 9.61
CA ASN A 450 10.51 28.32 10.03
C ASN A 450 10.35 29.07 11.37
N GLU A 451 9.22 29.75 11.58
CA GLU A 451 8.90 30.42 12.85
C GLU A 451 8.76 29.40 13.99
N MET A 452 8.02 28.32 13.75
CA MET A 452 7.84 27.24 14.71
C MET A 452 9.16 26.59 15.12
N ASN A 453 10.03 26.27 14.15
CA ASN A 453 11.32 25.63 14.42
C ASN A 453 12.23 26.52 15.28
N LYS A 454 12.27 27.84 15.04
CA LYS A 454 13.01 28.79 15.89
C LYS A 454 12.56 28.73 17.34
N VAL A 455 11.24 28.79 17.58
CA VAL A 455 10.69 28.73 18.93
C VAL A 455 10.98 27.36 19.59
N LEU A 456 10.94 26.27 18.85
CA LEU A 456 11.27 24.94 19.38
C LEU A 456 12.76 24.81 19.72
N GLU A 457 13.65 25.37 18.90
CA GLU A 457 15.10 25.42 19.17
C GLU A 457 15.37 26.23 20.44
N GLU A 458 14.82 27.43 20.57
CA GLU A 458 14.94 28.27 21.77
C GLU A 458 14.45 27.55 23.06
N ARG A 459 13.33 26.79 22.96
CA ARG A 459 12.81 25.99 24.09
C ARG A 459 13.74 24.84 24.47
N ARG A 460 14.39 24.21 23.50
CA ARG A 460 15.31 23.07 23.72
C ARG A 460 16.67 23.53 24.27
N GLU A 461 17.11 24.74 23.91
CA GLU A 461 18.34 25.34 24.46
C GLU A 461 18.14 25.86 25.91
N ALA A 462 16.89 26.15 26.29
CA ALA A 462 16.53 26.63 27.63
C ALA A 462 16.25 25.49 28.64
N GLN A 463 16.23 24.23 28.22
CA GLN A 463 16.06 23.03 29.03
C GLN A 463 17.42 22.37 29.32
#